data_6364e2f86609b8deafb005101b34669a
#
_entry.id   6364e2f86609b8deafb005101b34669a
#
_cell.length_a   1.000
_cell.length_b   1.000
_cell.length_c   1.000
_cell.angle_alpha   90.00
_cell.angle_beta   90.00
_cell.angle_gamma   90.00
#
_symmetry.space_group_name_H-M   'P 1'
#
loop_
_entity.id
_entity.type
_entity.pdbx_description
1 polymer ?
#
loop_
_entity_poly.entity_id
_entity_poly.type
_entity_poly.pdbx_seq_one_letter_code
_entity_poly.pdbx_strand_id
1 'polypeptide(L)'
;MIEKKHVSLYNLYRLAVVTSLLVSAFIIQLSSPDSQPNLPFYYLIFGAYGFSAVFFGLYVWGRGLVVQAYVQVVFDLLLITAFVYISGGIASSMYFLYLFPIIAAGLVVSGRAGFLAASLSAILFGLLVDGVYFGFIPAFRPEQAVKTSLGSLLVTIFIAWGVFFVIAGLMSKLAGSLRKTREALRVAEKELLIRERLSEAGRVSASLAHEIRNPLAAISGSVQVLKKELALSDEQRDLMGIVIKESERVSHSLEQFLDFALPSKHVFSVISLTDILDETLKILQGGGELDGKVEVTGNFRSSDLHYYGNAGQFKQVFWNLIKNAVKAMPEGGRLRLDFLGLQRKEIRIVVADTGKGMTDEDKEHLFEPFYSGFENGRGLGMSIVRKIVDDYDGRIDVRSELNNGAEILITLPVRNPARA
;
A
#
# COMPACT_ATOMS: atom_id res chain seq x y z
N MET A 1 7.79 14.54 -1.23
CA MET A 1 7.57 15.97 -0.86
C MET A 1 7.92 16.14 0.60
N ILE A 2 8.72 17.13 0.98
CA ILE A 2 9.04 17.41 2.40
C ILE A 2 7.78 18.01 3.04
N GLU A 3 7.24 17.33 4.04
CA GLU A 3 6.08 17.81 4.78
C GLU A 3 6.51 18.93 5.76
N LYS A 4 5.65 19.91 5.95
CA LYS A 4 5.84 21.01 6.90
C LYS A 4 6.25 20.51 8.30
N LYS A 5 5.69 19.36 8.72
CA LYS A 5 5.99 18.67 9.99
C LYS A 5 7.47 18.27 10.13
N HIS A 6 8.13 17.86 9.04
CA HIS A 6 9.54 17.45 9.08
C HIS A 6 10.49 18.64 9.30
N VAL A 7 10.19 19.79 8.66
CA VAL A 7 10.99 21.03 8.86
C VAL A 7 10.79 21.57 10.26
N SER A 8 9.57 21.49 10.81
CA SER A 8 9.29 21.84 12.20
C SER A 8 10.11 20.99 13.18
N LEU A 9 10.14 19.68 12.96
CA LEU A 9 10.93 18.75 13.79
C LEU A 9 12.43 19.09 13.73
N TYR A 10 12.94 19.45 12.56
CA TYR A 10 14.34 19.84 12.40
C TYR A 10 14.66 21.13 13.16
N ASN A 11 13.78 22.14 13.10
CA ASN A 11 13.95 23.38 13.85
C ASN A 11 13.96 23.13 15.38
N LEU A 12 13.04 22.27 15.87
CA LEU A 12 12.99 21.90 17.30
C LEU A 12 14.27 21.18 17.73
N TYR A 13 14.73 20.25 16.91
CA TYR A 13 15.95 19.50 17.17
C TYR A 13 17.19 20.39 17.22
N ARG A 14 17.35 21.34 16.26
CA ARG A 14 18.42 22.34 16.29
C ARG A 14 18.39 23.14 17.58
N LEU A 15 17.21 23.65 17.98
CA LEU A 15 17.04 24.42 19.19
C LEU A 15 17.49 23.61 20.43
N ALA A 16 17.12 22.32 20.49
CA ALA A 16 17.53 21.44 21.59
C ALA A 16 19.07 21.28 21.65
N VAL A 17 19.74 21.09 20.50
CA VAL A 17 21.21 20.96 20.42
C VAL A 17 21.90 22.25 20.84
N VAL A 18 21.47 23.40 20.32
CA VAL A 18 22.05 24.71 20.65
C VAL A 18 21.86 25.02 22.13
N THR A 19 20.68 24.72 22.69
CA THR A 19 20.41 24.90 24.14
C THR A 19 21.28 23.98 25.01
N SER A 20 21.46 22.73 24.59
CA SER A 20 22.35 21.77 25.26
C SER A 20 23.80 22.26 25.29
N LEU A 21 24.30 22.85 24.19
CA LEU A 21 25.63 23.45 24.12
C LEU A 21 25.74 24.66 25.03
N LEU A 22 24.73 25.53 25.12
CA LEU A 22 24.70 26.67 26.02
C LEU A 22 24.75 26.24 27.49
N VAL A 23 23.91 25.26 27.87
CA VAL A 23 23.88 24.71 29.22
C VAL A 23 25.22 24.06 29.58
N SER A 24 25.81 23.28 28.67
CA SER A 24 27.13 22.69 28.88
C SER A 24 28.21 23.74 29.07
N ALA A 25 28.23 24.80 28.27
CA ALA A 25 29.17 25.91 28.39
C ALA A 25 29.04 26.63 29.74
N PHE A 26 27.80 26.84 30.18
CA PHE A 26 27.49 27.46 31.45
C PHE A 26 27.94 26.62 32.66
N ILE A 27 27.68 25.30 32.60
CA ILE A 27 28.14 24.36 33.64
C ILE A 27 29.67 24.35 33.74
N ILE A 28 30.38 24.30 32.61
CA ILE A 28 31.85 24.35 32.58
C ILE A 28 32.36 25.65 33.21
N GLN A 29 31.74 26.81 32.89
CA GLN A 29 32.12 28.08 33.44
C GLN A 29 31.90 28.17 34.97
N LEU A 30 30.78 27.58 35.45
CA LEU A 30 30.50 27.51 36.89
C LEU A 30 31.48 26.59 37.63
N SER A 31 31.93 25.51 37.01
CA SER A 31 32.87 24.54 37.58
C SER A 31 34.31 25.03 37.59
N SER A 32 34.63 26.07 36.83
CA SER A 32 35.97 26.67 36.74
C SER A 32 35.88 28.19 36.76
N PRO A 33 35.56 28.81 37.93
CA PRO A 33 35.33 30.26 38.07
C PRO A 33 36.53 31.12 37.68
N ASP A 34 37.74 30.61 37.88
CA ASP A 34 38.99 31.32 37.59
C ASP A 34 39.38 31.31 36.11
N SER A 35 38.68 30.52 35.30
CA SER A 35 38.90 30.48 33.86
C SER A 35 38.19 31.63 33.16
N GLN A 36 38.91 32.36 32.29
CA GLN A 36 38.28 33.40 31.46
C GLN A 36 37.20 32.76 30.53
N PRO A 37 36.01 33.40 30.44
CA PRO A 37 34.94 32.87 29.56
C PRO A 37 35.39 32.85 28.11
N ASN A 38 35.10 31.76 27.42
CA ASN A 38 35.37 31.64 26.00
C ASN A 38 34.33 32.43 25.18
N LEU A 39 34.47 33.77 25.15
CA LEU A 39 33.54 34.70 24.49
C LEU A 39 33.18 34.30 23.05
N PRO A 40 34.13 33.90 22.18
CA PRO A 40 33.83 33.44 20.83
C PRO A 40 32.87 32.25 20.80
N PHE A 41 32.95 31.36 21.77
CA PHE A 41 32.03 30.21 21.87
C PHE A 41 30.58 30.65 22.15
N TYR A 42 30.41 31.62 23.07
CA TYR A 42 29.09 32.20 23.36
C TYR A 42 28.54 32.99 22.16
N TYR A 43 29.37 33.74 21.43
CA TYR A 43 28.93 34.43 20.22
C TYR A 43 28.42 33.47 19.13
N LEU A 44 29.06 32.29 18.95
CA LEU A 44 28.56 31.29 18.04
C LEU A 44 27.22 30.72 18.50
N ILE A 45 27.02 30.44 19.77
CA ILE A 45 25.75 29.96 20.33
C ILE A 45 24.64 30.99 20.10
N PHE A 46 24.87 32.27 20.43
CA PHE A 46 23.88 33.32 20.21
C PHE A 46 23.60 33.53 18.71
N GLY A 47 24.62 33.44 17.88
CA GLY A 47 24.45 33.42 16.41
C GLY A 47 23.56 32.28 15.95
N ALA A 48 23.76 31.07 16.48
CA ALA A 48 22.92 29.91 16.16
C ALA A 48 21.45 30.10 16.57
N TYR A 49 21.18 30.75 17.73
CA TYR A 49 19.82 31.14 18.11
C TYR A 49 19.22 32.16 17.14
N GLY A 50 19.99 33.19 16.75
CA GLY A 50 19.55 34.18 15.75
C GLY A 50 19.13 33.53 14.41
N PHE A 51 19.98 32.65 13.89
CA PHE A 51 19.62 31.89 12.68
C PHE A 51 18.45 30.96 12.88
N SER A 52 18.32 30.32 14.04
CA SER A 52 17.14 29.48 14.33
C SER A 52 15.85 30.30 14.30
N ALA A 53 15.88 31.55 14.79
CA ALA A 53 14.74 32.48 14.74
C ALA A 53 14.41 32.87 13.28
N VAL A 54 15.42 33.16 12.44
CA VAL A 54 15.22 33.45 11.00
C VAL A 54 14.61 32.26 10.27
N PHE A 55 15.13 31.04 10.45
CA PHE A 55 14.61 29.86 9.82
C PHE A 55 13.21 29.49 10.33
N PHE A 56 12.90 29.76 11.59
CA PHE A 56 11.54 29.63 12.12
C PHE A 56 10.59 30.62 11.45
N GLY A 57 11.00 31.87 11.24
CA GLY A 57 10.22 32.85 10.48
C GLY A 57 9.94 32.41 9.05
N LEU A 58 10.96 31.91 8.34
CA LEU A 58 10.81 31.36 6.99
C LEU A 58 9.89 30.14 6.96
N TYR A 59 9.95 29.27 7.97
CA TYR A 59 9.05 28.13 8.13
C TYR A 59 7.59 28.57 8.27
N VAL A 60 7.33 29.61 9.09
CA VAL A 60 5.97 30.16 9.26
C VAL A 60 5.45 30.71 7.92
N TRP A 61 6.30 31.38 7.16
CA TRP A 61 5.96 31.91 5.83
C TRP A 61 5.62 30.81 4.82
N GLY A 62 6.12 29.59 4.99
CA GLY A 62 5.68 28.40 4.28
C GLY A 62 6.12 28.26 2.83
N ARG A 63 7.05 29.11 2.34
CA ARG A 63 7.58 29.05 0.98
C ARG A 63 8.94 28.37 0.94
N GLY A 64 9.14 27.51 -0.08
CA GLY A 64 10.46 26.93 -0.38
C GLY A 64 11.01 25.97 0.69
N LEU A 65 10.17 25.22 1.40
CA LEU A 65 10.55 24.33 2.51
C LEU A 65 11.70 23.36 2.17
N VAL A 66 11.78 22.89 0.91
CA VAL A 66 12.87 22.01 0.46
C VAL A 66 14.19 22.75 0.45
N VAL A 67 14.23 23.93 -0.19
CA VAL A 67 15.42 24.77 -0.27
C VAL A 67 15.85 25.20 1.13
N GLN A 68 14.89 25.61 1.95
CA GLN A 68 15.14 25.97 3.36
C GLN A 68 15.84 24.82 4.11
N ALA A 69 15.38 23.57 3.96
CA ALA A 69 15.99 22.43 4.64
C ALA A 69 17.45 22.21 4.23
N TYR A 70 17.78 22.32 2.94
CA TYR A 70 19.16 22.20 2.46
C TYR A 70 20.05 23.35 2.95
N VAL A 71 19.56 24.60 2.91
CA VAL A 71 20.29 25.77 3.39
C VAL A 71 20.55 25.65 4.90
N GLN A 72 19.58 25.16 5.66
CA GLN A 72 19.76 24.89 7.08
C GLN A 72 20.88 23.87 7.35
N VAL A 73 20.91 22.76 6.62
CA VAL A 73 21.95 21.73 6.77
C VAL A 73 23.33 22.31 6.49
N VAL A 74 23.49 23.05 5.38
CA VAL A 74 24.77 23.69 5.04
C VAL A 74 25.21 24.67 6.11
N PHE A 75 24.27 25.50 6.58
CA PHE A 75 24.57 26.50 7.63
C PHE A 75 24.99 25.81 8.95
N ASP A 76 24.29 24.73 9.35
CA ASP A 76 24.64 23.97 10.55
C ASP A 76 26.04 23.35 10.46
N LEU A 77 26.41 22.84 9.27
CA LEU A 77 27.74 22.30 9.03
C LEU A 77 28.84 23.36 9.15
N LEU A 78 28.63 24.58 8.63
CA LEU A 78 29.54 25.69 8.75
C LEU A 78 29.69 26.15 10.20
N LEU A 79 28.58 26.23 10.92
CA LEU A 79 28.55 26.59 12.33
C LEU A 79 29.31 25.58 13.20
N ILE A 80 29.10 24.27 12.94
CA ILE A 80 29.83 23.18 13.61
C ILE A 80 31.34 23.28 13.31
N THR A 81 31.69 23.56 12.05
CA THR A 81 33.11 23.78 11.68
C THR A 81 33.75 24.87 12.49
N ALA A 82 33.04 26.01 12.69
CA ALA A 82 33.51 27.09 13.54
C ALA A 82 33.61 26.67 15.03
N PHE A 83 32.66 25.87 15.55
CA PHE A 83 32.75 25.30 16.89
C PHE A 83 33.96 24.38 17.07
N VAL A 84 34.22 23.49 16.12
CA VAL A 84 35.40 22.62 16.14
C VAL A 84 36.69 23.44 16.15
N TYR A 85 36.75 24.48 15.33
CA TYR A 85 37.91 25.39 15.28
C TYR A 85 38.18 26.06 16.63
N ILE A 86 37.15 26.68 17.25
CA ILE A 86 37.28 27.42 18.53
C ILE A 86 37.57 26.47 19.70
N SER A 87 37.09 25.24 19.64
CA SER A 87 37.25 24.24 20.71
C SER A 87 38.57 23.50 20.68
N GLY A 88 39.48 23.85 19.75
CA GLY A 88 40.85 23.28 19.71
C GLY A 88 41.23 22.62 18.39
N GLY A 89 40.42 22.76 17.34
CA GLY A 89 40.71 22.22 15.99
C GLY A 89 40.96 20.73 16.00
N ILE A 90 42.19 20.29 15.76
CA ILE A 90 42.58 18.87 15.71
C ILE A 90 42.31 18.12 17.01
N ALA A 91 42.53 18.79 18.17
CA ALA A 91 42.32 18.21 19.51
C ALA A 91 40.87 18.28 19.98
N SER A 92 39.99 18.90 19.21
CA SER A 92 38.60 19.08 19.60
C SER A 92 37.83 17.74 19.52
N SER A 93 37.17 17.38 20.62
CA SER A 93 36.21 16.29 20.65
C SER A 93 34.86 16.65 20.00
N MET A 94 34.67 17.95 19.62
CA MET A 94 33.36 18.44 19.15
C MET A 94 33.04 18.03 17.71
N TYR A 95 33.93 17.35 16.98
CA TYR A 95 33.65 16.88 15.62
C TYR A 95 32.48 15.91 15.55
N PHE A 96 32.09 15.22 16.64
CA PHE A 96 30.90 14.39 16.67
C PHE A 96 29.61 15.22 16.38
N LEU A 97 29.61 16.50 16.54
CA LEU A 97 28.45 17.37 16.24
C LEU A 97 28.06 17.33 14.77
N TYR A 98 28.99 17.00 13.86
CA TYR A 98 28.67 16.79 12.44
C TYR A 98 27.64 15.68 12.20
N LEU A 99 27.51 14.73 13.13
CA LEU A 99 26.53 13.65 13.01
C LEU A 99 25.09 14.20 13.01
N PHE A 100 24.85 15.30 13.72
CA PHE A 100 23.50 15.87 13.85
C PHE A 100 22.92 16.32 12.51
N PRO A 101 23.55 17.20 11.72
CA PRO A 101 23.02 17.57 10.41
C PRO A 101 23.02 16.40 9.42
N ILE A 102 23.94 15.42 9.53
CA ILE A 102 23.94 14.20 8.69
C ILE A 102 22.69 13.38 8.96
N ILE A 103 22.37 13.12 10.24
CA ILE A 103 21.17 12.39 10.65
C ILE A 103 19.91 13.13 10.21
N ALA A 104 19.87 14.44 10.50
CA ALA A 104 18.73 15.28 10.15
C ALA A 104 18.49 15.34 8.64
N ALA A 105 19.53 15.53 7.83
CA ALA A 105 19.44 15.52 6.37
C ALA A 105 18.93 14.17 5.84
N GLY A 106 19.43 13.05 6.40
CA GLY A 106 19.04 11.70 6.03
C GLY A 106 17.56 11.37 6.31
N LEU A 107 17.06 11.79 7.47
CA LEU A 107 15.70 11.51 7.93
C LEU A 107 14.66 12.50 7.40
N VAL A 108 15.00 13.79 7.41
CA VAL A 108 14.06 14.88 7.10
C VAL A 108 13.97 15.15 5.61
N VAL A 109 15.11 15.15 4.91
CA VAL A 109 15.18 15.52 3.49
C VAL A 109 15.12 14.25 2.63
N SER A 110 16.19 13.48 2.62
CA SER A 110 16.28 12.19 1.91
C SER A 110 17.58 11.46 2.26
N GLY A 111 17.63 10.15 1.99
CA GLY A 111 18.87 9.39 2.15
C GLY A 111 20.04 9.98 1.33
N ARG A 112 19.79 10.52 0.13
CA ARG A 112 20.80 11.22 -0.68
C ARG A 112 21.30 12.49 -0.01
N ALA A 113 20.42 13.25 0.63
CA ALA A 113 20.79 14.45 1.37
C ALA A 113 21.69 14.13 2.57
N GLY A 114 21.47 13.00 3.25
CA GLY A 114 22.36 12.50 4.30
C GLY A 114 23.77 12.22 3.80
N PHE A 115 23.92 11.59 2.63
CA PHE A 115 25.24 11.38 2.00
C PHE A 115 25.92 12.69 1.57
N LEU A 116 25.16 13.64 1.02
CA LEU A 116 25.69 14.97 0.68
C LEU A 116 26.16 15.70 1.92
N ALA A 117 25.39 15.65 3.02
CA ALA A 117 25.79 16.23 4.28
C ALA A 117 27.06 15.58 4.85
N ALA A 118 27.18 14.24 4.80
CA ALA A 118 28.37 13.50 5.21
C ALA A 118 29.60 13.88 4.38
N SER A 119 29.45 14.00 3.03
CA SER A 119 30.53 14.41 2.14
C SER A 119 30.98 15.83 2.45
N LEU A 120 30.04 16.77 2.63
CA LEU A 120 30.38 18.15 2.98
C LEU A 120 31.03 18.25 4.37
N SER A 121 30.54 17.46 5.37
CA SER A 121 31.16 17.34 6.70
C SER A 121 32.60 16.85 6.61
N ALA A 122 32.84 15.81 5.80
CA ALA A 122 34.17 15.25 5.60
C ALA A 122 35.14 16.27 4.97
N ILE A 123 34.66 17.02 3.97
CA ILE A 123 35.45 18.08 3.31
C ILE A 123 35.75 19.22 4.29
N LEU A 124 34.73 19.75 4.99
CA LEU A 124 34.90 20.86 5.92
C LEU A 124 35.82 20.50 7.09
N PHE A 125 35.62 19.31 7.66
CA PHE A 125 36.46 18.80 8.75
C PHE A 125 37.92 18.58 8.29
N GLY A 126 38.10 17.91 7.12
CA GLY A 126 39.41 17.69 6.55
C GLY A 126 40.16 18.98 6.26
N LEU A 127 39.52 19.92 5.55
CA LEU A 127 40.10 21.23 5.24
C LEU A 127 40.48 22.03 6.48
N LEU A 128 39.64 22.00 7.53
CA LEU A 128 39.94 22.68 8.80
C LEU A 128 41.17 22.05 9.46
N VAL A 129 41.19 20.74 9.61
CA VAL A 129 42.25 20.00 10.31
C VAL A 129 43.56 20.11 9.56
N ASP A 130 43.57 19.94 8.24
CA ASP A 130 44.76 20.10 7.40
C ASP A 130 45.25 21.55 7.37
N GLY A 131 44.31 22.52 7.26
CA GLY A 131 44.62 23.93 7.28
C GLY A 131 45.35 24.37 8.56
N VAL A 132 44.91 23.87 9.72
CA VAL A 132 45.56 24.15 11.01
C VAL A 132 46.89 23.41 11.12
N TYR A 133 46.96 22.15 10.69
CA TYR A 133 48.19 21.34 10.76
C TYR A 133 49.33 21.90 9.89
N PHE A 134 49.04 22.28 8.65
CA PHE A 134 50.03 22.87 7.75
C PHE A 134 50.28 24.37 7.94
N GLY A 135 49.57 24.99 8.90
CA GLY A 135 49.76 26.42 9.24
C GLY A 135 49.07 27.41 8.30
N PHE A 136 48.21 26.92 7.36
CA PHE A 136 47.38 27.82 6.52
C PHE A 136 46.30 28.53 7.32
N ILE A 137 45.82 27.90 8.41
CA ILE A 137 44.86 28.47 9.34
C ILE A 137 45.56 28.56 10.70
N PRO A 138 45.62 29.76 11.37
CA PRO A 138 46.24 29.84 12.68
C PRO A 138 45.47 29.01 13.70
N ALA A 139 46.17 28.34 14.63
CA ALA A 139 45.51 27.66 15.73
C ALA A 139 44.83 28.70 16.64
N PHE A 140 43.55 28.44 17.01
CA PHE A 140 42.78 29.38 17.84
C PHE A 140 43.40 29.55 19.25
N ARG A 141 44.04 28.47 19.76
CA ARG A 141 44.80 28.47 21.03
C ARG A 141 46.16 27.83 20.82
N PRO A 142 47.17 28.60 20.38
CA PRO A 142 48.50 28.05 20.09
C PRO A 142 49.15 27.38 21.30
N GLU A 143 48.88 27.89 22.51
CA GLU A 143 49.43 27.38 23.77
C GLU A 143 48.93 25.98 24.14
N GLN A 144 47.76 25.58 23.61
CA GLN A 144 47.17 24.27 23.79
C GLN A 144 47.36 23.34 22.57
N ALA A 145 48.07 23.80 21.54
CA ALA A 145 48.30 23.02 20.33
C ALA A 145 49.19 21.82 20.67
N VAL A 146 48.56 20.66 20.76
CA VAL A 146 49.24 19.37 20.88
C VAL A 146 50.06 19.17 19.60
N LYS A 147 51.35 18.85 19.72
CA LYS A 147 52.18 18.43 18.58
C LYS A 147 51.64 17.09 18.06
N THR A 148 50.70 17.12 17.16
CA THR A 148 50.07 15.95 16.58
C THR A 148 50.96 15.38 15.49
N SER A 149 51.24 14.09 15.50
CA SER A 149 52.01 13.44 14.41
C SER A 149 51.07 13.35 13.17
N LEU A 150 51.69 13.32 11.97
CA LEU A 150 50.94 13.14 10.73
C LEU A 150 50.10 11.84 10.75
N GLY A 151 50.65 10.79 11.35
CA GLY A 151 49.92 9.51 11.48
C GLY A 151 48.68 9.62 12.34
N SER A 152 48.73 10.28 13.48
CA SER A 152 47.54 10.45 14.33
C SER A 152 46.50 11.37 13.69
N LEU A 153 46.94 12.39 12.93
CA LEU A 153 46.06 13.27 12.17
C LEU A 153 45.26 12.49 11.12
N LEU A 154 45.95 11.70 10.30
CA LEU A 154 45.33 10.86 9.27
C LEU A 154 44.33 9.87 9.90
N VAL A 155 44.71 9.20 10.97
CA VAL A 155 43.83 8.27 11.69
C VAL A 155 42.55 8.99 12.14
N THR A 156 42.66 10.18 12.73
CA THR A 156 41.51 10.96 13.20
C THR A 156 40.58 11.33 12.04
N ILE A 157 41.13 11.80 10.90
CA ILE A 157 40.34 12.16 9.71
C ILE A 157 39.62 10.90 9.16
N PHE A 158 40.34 9.78 8.97
CA PHE A 158 39.76 8.56 8.41
C PHE A 158 38.67 7.97 9.32
N ILE A 159 38.87 7.99 10.64
CA ILE A 159 37.85 7.53 11.59
C ILE A 159 36.61 8.45 11.50
N ALA A 160 36.78 9.77 11.52
CA ALA A 160 35.67 10.71 11.43
C ALA A 160 34.88 10.51 10.12
N TRP A 161 35.56 10.42 8.99
CA TRP A 161 34.94 10.16 7.69
C TRP A 161 34.20 8.82 7.67
N GLY A 162 34.84 7.75 8.18
CA GLY A 162 34.19 6.44 8.30
C GLY A 162 32.87 6.53 9.07
N VAL A 163 32.89 7.20 10.24
CA VAL A 163 31.69 7.38 11.06
C VAL A 163 30.62 8.20 10.32
N PHE A 164 30.99 9.29 9.63
CA PHE A 164 30.03 10.12 8.88
C PHE A 164 29.30 9.33 7.80
N PHE A 165 30.05 8.56 7.00
CA PHE A 165 29.45 7.75 5.93
C PHE A 165 28.67 6.55 6.43
N VAL A 166 29.12 5.89 7.52
CA VAL A 166 28.37 4.79 8.16
C VAL A 166 27.03 5.30 8.66
N ILE A 167 27.01 6.44 9.36
CA ILE A 167 25.76 7.05 9.86
C ILE A 167 24.86 7.47 8.70
N ALA A 168 25.41 8.08 7.64
CA ALA A 168 24.63 8.43 6.44
C ALA A 168 23.98 7.21 5.80
N GLY A 169 24.71 6.09 5.70
CA GLY A 169 24.22 4.82 5.18
C GLY A 169 23.10 4.23 6.04
N LEU A 170 23.29 4.19 7.36
CA LEU A 170 22.27 3.71 8.29
C LEU A 170 21.00 4.57 8.22
N MET A 171 21.13 5.91 8.19
CA MET A 171 19.97 6.80 8.08
C MET A 171 19.25 6.66 6.73
N SER A 172 19.98 6.48 5.64
CA SER A 172 19.39 6.23 4.32
C SER A 172 18.57 4.93 4.31
N LYS A 173 19.10 3.85 4.89
CA LYS A 173 18.41 2.56 5.00
C LYS A 173 17.16 2.68 5.90
N LEU A 174 17.30 3.34 7.06
CA LEU A 174 16.20 3.55 7.99
C LEU A 174 15.07 4.38 7.37
N ALA A 175 15.41 5.50 6.72
CA ALA A 175 14.43 6.34 6.03
C ALA A 175 13.71 5.57 4.91
N GLY A 176 14.42 4.72 4.15
CA GLY A 176 13.84 3.85 3.14
C GLY A 176 12.87 2.82 3.72
N SER A 177 13.25 2.17 4.82
CA SER A 177 12.39 1.21 5.53
C SER A 177 11.12 1.86 6.06
N LEU A 178 11.26 3.02 6.74
CA LEU A 178 10.12 3.76 7.27
C LEU A 178 9.12 4.19 6.19
N ARG A 179 9.62 4.61 5.01
CA ARG A 179 8.75 4.96 3.87
C ARG A 179 7.97 3.75 3.37
N LYS A 180 8.63 2.61 3.19
CA LYS A 180 7.96 1.36 2.76
C LYS A 180 6.89 0.90 3.76
N THR A 181 7.20 0.93 5.05
CA THR A 181 6.25 0.55 6.10
C THR A 181 5.04 1.48 6.15
N ARG A 182 5.26 2.79 6.02
CA ARG A 182 4.16 3.77 5.96
C ARG A 182 3.25 3.57 4.75
N GLU A 183 3.83 3.26 3.59
CA GLU A 183 3.06 3.00 2.37
C GLU A 183 2.22 1.73 2.52
N ALA A 184 2.82 0.64 3.02
CA ALA A 184 2.11 -0.61 3.30
C ALA A 184 0.96 -0.39 4.31
N LEU A 185 1.21 0.38 5.38
CA LEU A 185 0.18 0.72 6.36
C LEU A 185 -0.97 1.52 5.74
N ARG A 186 -0.67 2.51 4.89
CA ARG A 186 -1.69 3.32 4.19
C ARG A 186 -2.58 2.46 3.29
N VAL A 187 -1.99 1.49 2.58
CA VAL A 187 -2.76 0.56 1.74
C VAL A 187 -3.66 -0.30 2.62
N ALA A 188 -3.12 -0.89 3.68
CA ALA A 188 -3.89 -1.72 4.61
C ALA A 188 -5.04 -0.94 5.30
N GLU A 189 -4.79 0.31 5.71
CA GLU A 189 -5.84 1.18 6.29
C GLU A 189 -6.99 1.45 5.30
N LYS A 190 -6.65 1.72 4.02
CA LYS A 190 -7.67 1.90 2.97
C LYS A 190 -8.51 0.64 2.76
N GLU A 191 -7.87 -0.52 2.69
CA GLU A 191 -8.57 -1.79 2.54
C GLU A 191 -9.49 -2.08 3.73
N LEU A 192 -9.03 -1.83 4.96
CA LEU A 192 -9.85 -1.99 6.16
C LEU A 192 -11.07 -1.07 6.15
N LEU A 193 -10.90 0.21 5.78
CA LEU A 193 -12.02 1.16 5.66
C LEU A 193 -13.06 0.73 4.63
N ILE A 194 -12.63 0.19 3.49
CA ILE A 194 -13.54 -0.32 2.46
C ILE A 194 -14.29 -1.54 3.01
N ARG A 195 -13.59 -2.48 3.65
CA ARG A 195 -14.22 -3.68 4.26
C ARG A 195 -15.23 -3.30 5.36
N GLU A 196 -14.89 -2.35 6.22
CA GLU A 196 -15.77 -1.87 7.29
C GLU A 196 -17.03 -1.22 6.72
N ARG A 197 -16.91 -0.31 5.74
CA ARG A 197 -18.06 0.31 5.07
C ARG A 197 -18.96 -0.70 4.36
N LEU A 198 -18.38 -1.70 3.70
CA LEU A 198 -19.14 -2.78 3.05
C LEU A 198 -19.86 -3.65 4.07
N SER A 199 -19.21 -3.99 5.19
CA SER A 199 -19.82 -4.76 6.28
C SER A 199 -20.96 -4.01 6.94
N GLU A 200 -20.81 -2.70 7.17
CA GLU A 200 -21.86 -1.85 7.74
C GLU A 200 -23.04 -1.70 6.76
N ALA A 201 -22.76 -1.43 5.48
CA ALA A 201 -23.78 -1.42 4.43
C ALA A 201 -24.50 -2.77 4.34
N GLY A 202 -23.78 -3.89 4.44
CA GLY A 202 -24.37 -5.23 4.45
C GLY A 202 -25.31 -5.47 5.61
N ARG A 203 -24.94 -5.06 6.84
CA ARG A 203 -25.81 -5.20 8.02
C ARG A 203 -27.12 -4.43 7.90
N VAL A 204 -27.07 -3.20 7.43
CA VAL A 204 -28.27 -2.39 7.18
C VAL A 204 -29.11 -2.99 6.05
N SER A 205 -28.45 -3.44 4.99
CA SER A 205 -29.11 -4.04 3.84
C SER A 205 -29.76 -5.41 4.13
N ALA A 206 -29.26 -6.16 5.11
CA ALA A 206 -29.88 -7.44 5.48
C ALA A 206 -31.32 -7.28 6.03
N SER A 207 -31.55 -6.24 6.84
CA SER A 207 -32.90 -5.91 7.30
C SER A 207 -33.77 -5.39 6.16
N LEU A 208 -33.21 -4.46 5.35
CA LEU A 208 -33.91 -3.89 4.19
C LEU A 208 -34.19 -4.95 3.11
N ALA A 209 -33.33 -5.96 2.97
CA ALA A 209 -33.54 -7.01 1.98
C ALA A 209 -34.77 -7.85 2.25
N HIS A 210 -35.02 -8.21 3.51
CA HIS A 210 -36.26 -8.88 3.89
C HIS A 210 -37.48 -7.98 3.63
N GLU A 211 -37.38 -6.69 3.92
CA GLU A 211 -38.43 -5.72 3.69
C GLU A 211 -38.68 -5.40 2.21
N ILE A 212 -37.67 -5.51 1.35
CA ILE A 212 -37.80 -5.37 -0.13
C ILE A 212 -38.28 -6.67 -0.77
N ARG A 213 -37.81 -7.84 -0.30
CA ARG A 213 -38.21 -9.15 -0.86
C ARG A 213 -39.71 -9.38 -0.70
N ASN A 214 -40.29 -8.98 0.43
CA ASN A 214 -41.70 -9.17 0.73
C ASN A 214 -42.64 -8.47 -0.29
N PRO A 215 -42.51 -7.15 -0.56
CA PRO A 215 -43.33 -6.50 -1.59
C PRO A 215 -43.06 -7.02 -3.01
N LEU A 216 -41.81 -7.39 -3.33
CA LEU A 216 -41.51 -7.99 -4.64
C LEU A 216 -42.17 -9.34 -4.83
N ALA A 217 -42.17 -10.20 -3.80
CA ALA A 217 -42.89 -11.46 -3.81
C ALA A 217 -44.41 -11.25 -3.94
N ALA A 218 -44.95 -10.26 -3.25
CA ALA A 218 -46.39 -9.92 -3.37
C ALA A 218 -46.74 -9.41 -4.80
N ILE A 219 -45.91 -8.54 -5.37
CA ILE A 219 -46.08 -8.06 -6.75
C ILE A 219 -46.02 -9.25 -7.74
N SER A 220 -44.97 -10.07 -7.68
CA SER A 220 -44.80 -11.23 -8.56
C SER A 220 -45.96 -12.22 -8.42
N GLY A 221 -46.37 -12.54 -7.17
CA GLY A 221 -47.50 -13.43 -6.91
C GLY A 221 -48.82 -12.88 -7.42
N SER A 222 -49.11 -11.59 -7.18
CA SER A 222 -50.34 -10.96 -7.68
C SER A 222 -50.40 -10.94 -9.21
N VAL A 223 -49.28 -10.64 -9.90
CA VAL A 223 -49.19 -10.63 -11.35
C VAL A 223 -49.32 -12.05 -11.93
N GLN A 224 -48.80 -13.09 -11.25
CA GLN A 224 -48.96 -14.49 -11.64
C GLN A 224 -50.42 -14.91 -11.56
N VAL A 225 -51.15 -14.54 -10.51
CA VAL A 225 -52.58 -14.82 -10.37
C VAL A 225 -53.37 -14.15 -11.50
N LEU A 226 -53.14 -12.83 -11.71
CA LEU A 226 -53.81 -12.10 -12.78
C LEU A 226 -53.52 -12.69 -14.16
N LYS A 227 -52.29 -13.14 -14.44
CA LYS A 227 -51.89 -13.80 -15.70
C LYS A 227 -52.62 -15.10 -15.92
N LYS A 228 -52.99 -15.81 -14.84
CA LYS A 228 -53.69 -17.08 -14.87
C LYS A 228 -55.20 -16.96 -14.96
N GLU A 229 -55.78 -15.96 -14.29
CA GLU A 229 -57.24 -15.82 -14.11
C GLU A 229 -57.91 -14.91 -15.18
N LEU A 230 -57.17 -14.02 -15.81
CA LEU A 230 -57.73 -13.10 -16.80
C LEU A 230 -57.53 -13.58 -18.24
N ALA A 231 -58.50 -13.30 -19.08
CA ALA A 231 -58.42 -13.48 -20.54
C ALA A 231 -57.59 -12.30 -21.12
N LEU A 232 -56.28 -12.48 -21.16
CA LEU A 232 -55.31 -11.45 -21.57
C LEU A 232 -55.00 -11.54 -23.06
N SER A 233 -54.78 -10.41 -23.72
CA SER A 233 -54.11 -10.36 -25.03
C SER A 233 -52.65 -10.83 -24.90
N ASP A 234 -52.03 -11.26 -26.02
CA ASP A 234 -50.64 -11.68 -26.02
C ASP A 234 -49.69 -10.59 -25.49
N GLU A 235 -49.93 -9.32 -25.91
CA GLU A 235 -49.17 -8.16 -25.45
C GLU A 235 -49.28 -7.94 -23.91
N GLN A 236 -50.49 -8.09 -23.35
CA GLN A 236 -50.71 -7.97 -21.90
C GLN A 236 -50.03 -9.11 -21.14
N ARG A 237 -50.05 -10.33 -21.72
CA ARG A 237 -49.38 -11.50 -21.16
C ARG A 237 -47.85 -11.35 -21.13
N ASP A 238 -47.28 -10.72 -22.17
CA ASP A 238 -45.87 -10.43 -22.27
C ASP A 238 -45.46 -9.33 -21.25
N LEU A 239 -46.26 -8.25 -21.12
CA LEU A 239 -46.02 -7.21 -20.10
C LEU A 239 -46.02 -7.79 -18.68
N MET A 240 -46.97 -8.66 -18.35
CA MET A 240 -46.98 -9.34 -17.05
C MET A 240 -45.78 -10.27 -16.85
N GLY A 241 -45.33 -10.93 -17.91
CA GLY A 241 -44.09 -11.71 -17.90
C GLY A 241 -42.85 -10.87 -17.58
N ILE A 242 -42.79 -9.68 -18.16
CA ILE A 242 -41.71 -8.71 -17.87
C ILE A 242 -41.74 -8.29 -16.39
N VAL A 243 -42.89 -7.97 -15.80
CA VAL A 243 -42.99 -7.57 -14.39
C VAL A 243 -42.52 -8.69 -13.46
N ILE A 244 -42.92 -9.94 -13.71
CA ILE A 244 -42.48 -11.11 -12.93
C ILE A 244 -40.96 -11.24 -13.03
N LYS A 245 -40.40 -11.22 -14.25
CA LYS A 245 -38.97 -11.39 -14.51
C LYS A 245 -38.15 -10.27 -13.86
N GLU A 246 -38.60 -9.02 -13.89
CA GLU A 246 -37.91 -7.90 -13.26
C GLU A 246 -37.98 -7.96 -11.72
N SER A 247 -39.11 -8.42 -11.14
CA SER A 247 -39.23 -8.62 -9.70
C SER A 247 -38.27 -9.71 -9.21
N GLU A 248 -38.17 -10.81 -9.91
CA GLU A 248 -37.21 -11.89 -9.62
C GLU A 248 -35.73 -11.39 -9.79
N ARG A 249 -35.49 -10.58 -10.81
CA ARG A 249 -34.19 -9.98 -11.07
C ARG A 249 -33.73 -9.07 -9.93
N VAL A 250 -34.61 -8.24 -9.39
CA VAL A 250 -34.30 -7.35 -8.24
C VAL A 250 -34.04 -8.19 -6.98
N SER A 251 -34.86 -9.20 -6.71
CA SER A 251 -34.69 -10.10 -5.57
C SER A 251 -33.33 -10.80 -5.59
N HIS A 252 -32.96 -11.37 -6.73
CA HIS A 252 -31.66 -12.04 -6.89
C HIS A 252 -30.46 -11.08 -6.75
N SER A 253 -30.64 -9.84 -7.21
CA SER A 253 -29.58 -8.81 -7.04
C SER A 253 -29.32 -8.45 -5.60
N LEU A 254 -30.39 -8.36 -4.85
CA LEU A 254 -30.33 -8.07 -3.42
C LEU A 254 -29.65 -9.19 -2.65
N GLU A 255 -29.92 -10.46 -3.01
CA GLU A 255 -29.23 -11.61 -2.43
C GLU A 255 -27.73 -11.59 -2.74
N GLN A 256 -27.35 -11.34 -3.99
CA GLN A 256 -25.92 -11.24 -4.37
C GLN A 256 -25.19 -10.12 -3.62
N PHE A 257 -25.87 -8.98 -3.41
CA PHE A 257 -25.30 -7.88 -2.63
C PHE A 257 -25.11 -8.26 -1.15
N LEU A 258 -26.07 -8.95 -0.56
CA LEU A 258 -25.97 -9.40 0.82
C LEU A 258 -24.86 -10.44 1.01
N ASP A 259 -24.75 -11.40 0.11
CA ASP A 259 -23.69 -12.41 0.13
C ASP A 259 -22.28 -11.78 0.00
N PHE A 260 -22.19 -10.68 -0.73
CA PHE A 260 -20.96 -9.91 -0.84
C PHE A 260 -20.62 -9.13 0.44
N ALA A 261 -21.63 -8.50 1.05
CA ALA A 261 -21.46 -7.54 2.14
C ALA A 261 -21.41 -8.18 3.53
N LEU A 262 -22.06 -9.34 3.73
CA LEU A 262 -22.13 -10.02 5.03
C LEU A 262 -21.09 -11.13 5.17
N PRO A 263 -20.45 -11.26 6.34
CA PRO A 263 -19.68 -12.46 6.66
C PRO A 263 -20.65 -13.64 6.87
N SER A 264 -20.74 -14.54 5.91
CA SER A 264 -21.56 -15.75 6.04
C SER A 264 -20.83 -16.79 6.90
N LYS A 265 -21.58 -17.44 7.83
CA LYS A 265 -21.09 -18.63 8.52
C LYS A 265 -21.07 -19.79 7.53
N HIS A 266 -19.91 -20.00 6.92
CA HIS A 266 -19.73 -21.09 5.97
C HIS A 266 -19.46 -22.40 6.70
N VAL A 267 -20.21 -23.44 6.37
CA VAL A 267 -19.92 -24.82 6.80
C VAL A 267 -18.91 -25.38 5.78
N PHE A 268 -17.72 -25.69 6.25
CA PHE A 268 -16.67 -26.29 5.45
C PHE A 268 -16.78 -27.82 5.49
N SER A 269 -16.68 -28.47 4.35
CA SER A 269 -16.66 -29.93 4.19
C SER A 269 -15.78 -30.32 3.02
N VAL A 270 -15.51 -31.62 2.88
CA VAL A 270 -14.90 -32.14 1.65
C VAL A 270 -15.98 -32.16 0.57
N ILE A 271 -15.78 -31.42 -0.48
CA ILE A 271 -16.71 -31.23 -1.61
C ILE A 271 -16.09 -31.74 -2.92
N SER A 272 -16.90 -32.23 -3.83
CA SER A 272 -16.49 -32.53 -5.21
C SER A 272 -16.68 -31.29 -6.08
N LEU A 273 -15.59 -30.67 -6.51
CA LEU A 273 -15.64 -29.50 -7.41
C LEU A 273 -16.21 -29.88 -8.78
N THR A 274 -15.99 -31.13 -9.22
CA THR A 274 -16.50 -31.67 -10.45
C THR A 274 -18.03 -31.73 -10.44
N ASP A 275 -18.63 -32.26 -9.36
CA ASP A 275 -20.08 -32.35 -9.20
C ASP A 275 -20.74 -30.98 -9.12
N ILE A 276 -20.14 -30.06 -8.39
CA ILE A 276 -20.64 -28.66 -8.23
C ILE A 276 -20.62 -27.95 -9.61
N LEU A 277 -19.56 -28.13 -10.38
CA LEU A 277 -19.46 -27.54 -11.71
C LEU A 277 -20.49 -28.13 -12.69
N ASP A 278 -20.65 -29.48 -12.68
CA ASP A 278 -21.63 -30.15 -13.53
C ASP A 278 -23.07 -29.76 -13.16
N GLU A 279 -23.39 -29.67 -11.86
CA GLU A 279 -24.68 -29.15 -11.38
C GLU A 279 -24.92 -27.72 -11.85
N THR A 280 -23.90 -26.84 -11.74
CA THR A 280 -24.01 -25.46 -12.18
C THR A 280 -24.28 -25.35 -13.67
N LEU A 281 -23.59 -26.15 -14.49
CA LEU A 281 -23.82 -26.20 -15.93
C LEU A 281 -25.24 -26.67 -16.28
N LYS A 282 -25.74 -27.71 -15.60
CA LYS A 282 -27.12 -28.20 -15.80
C LYS A 282 -28.17 -27.14 -15.50
N ILE A 283 -27.99 -26.38 -14.43
CA ILE A 283 -28.89 -25.28 -14.06
C ILE A 283 -28.87 -24.16 -15.12
N LEU A 284 -27.69 -23.76 -15.61
CA LEU A 284 -27.57 -22.75 -16.66
C LEU A 284 -28.15 -23.20 -18.01
N GLN A 285 -28.03 -24.49 -18.35
CA GLN A 285 -28.65 -25.06 -19.52
C GLN A 285 -30.18 -25.08 -19.39
N GLY A 286 -30.73 -25.55 -18.26
CA GLY A 286 -32.16 -25.57 -17.99
C GLY A 286 -32.81 -24.19 -17.92
N GLY A 287 -32.06 -23.17 -17.51
CA GLY A 287 -32.50 -21.78 -17.47
C GLY A 287 -32.41 -21.02 -18.80
N GLY A 288 -31.93 -21.68 -19.88
CA GLY A 288 -31.79 -21.07 -21.23
C GLY A 288 -30.62 -20.04 -21.31
N GLU A 289 -29.74 -19.98 -20.32
CA GLU A 289 -28.56 -19.10 -20.37
C GLU A 289 -27.42 -19.72 -21.20
N LEU A 290 -27.37 -21.06 -21.29
CA LEU A 290 -26.51 -21.82 -22.21
C LEU A 290 -27.40 -22.38 -23.34
N ASP A 291 -27.72 -21.56 -24.33
CA ASP A 291 -28.68 -21.85 -25.40
C ASP A 291 -28.03 -22.57 -26.58
N GLY A 292 -27.38 -23.70 -26.42
CA GLY A 292 -26.85 -24.54 -27.49
C GLY A 292 -25.85 -23.89 -28.46
N LYS A 293 -25.69 -22.56 -28.44
CA LYS A 293 -24.70 -21.81 -29.23
C LYS A 293 -23.31 -21.83 -28.62
N VAL A 294 -23.21 -22.16 -27.34
CA VAL A 294 -21.93 -22.23 -26.60
C VAL A 294 -21.55 -23.70 -26.41
N GLU A 295 -20.46 -24.11 -27.05
CA GLU A 295 -19.86 -25.43 -26.90
C GLU A 295 -19.04 -25.49 -25.60
N VAL A 296 -19.42 -26.40 -24.67
CA VAL A 296 -18.67 -26.62 -23.42
C VAL A 296 -17.65 -27.74 -23.60
N THR A 297 -16.36 -27.42 -23.44
CA THR A 297 -15.25 -28.37 -23.62
C THR A 297 -14.37 -28.38 -22.35
N GLY A 298 -13.43 -29.32 -22.28
CA GLY A 298 -12.43 -29.37 -21.20
C GLY A 298 -12.36 -30.70 -20.46
N ASN A 299 -11.42 -30.81 -19.53
CA ASN A 299 -11.11 -32.04 -18.79
C ASN A 299 -11.85 -32.18 -17.45
N PHE A 300 -12.67 -31.23 -17.06
CA PHE A 300 -13.27 -31.20 -15.71
C PHE A 300 -14.08 -32.45 -15.37
N ARG A 301 -14.75 -33.08 -16.36
CA ARG A 301 -15.55 -34.29 -16.15
C ARG A 301 -14.71 -35.55 -15.93
N SER A 302 -13.46 -35.56 -16.39
CA SER A 302 -12.54 -36.69 -16.20
C SER A 302 -11.68 -36.54 -14.95
N SER A 303 -11.83 -35.42 -14.22
CA SER A 303 -11.08 -35.09 -13.01
C SER A 303 -11.96 -35.29 -11.78
N ASP A 304 -11.65 -36.30 -10.95
CA ASP A 304 -12.32 -36.47 -9.65
C ASP A 304 -11.63 -35.56 -8.62
N LEU A 305 -12.02 -34.26 -8.61
CA LEU A 305 -11.37 -33.23 -7.84
C LEU A 305 -12.13 -32.88 -6.57
N HIS A 306 -11.58 -33.33 -5.43
CA HIS A 306 -12.11 -33.01 -4.12
C HIS A 306 -11.35 -31.86 -3.46
N TYR A 307 -12.07 -30.99 -2.75
CA TYR A 307 -11.51 -29.84 -2.05
C TYR A 307 -12.19 -29.64 -0.69
N TYR A 308 -11.45 -29.19 0.33
CA TYR A 308 -12.04 -28.83 1.60
C TYR A 308 -12.51 -27.39 1.57
N GLY A 309 -13.82 -27.19 1.46
CA GLY A 309 -14.42 -25.89 1.24
C GLY A 309 -15.93 -25.86 1.43
N ASN A 310 -16.57 -24.76 1.05
CA ASN A 310 -18.02 -24.57 1.07
C ASN A 310 -18.60 -24.72 -0.35
N ALA A 311 -19.53 -25.66 -0.52
CA ALA A 311 -20.16 -25.96 -1.81
C ALA A 311 -20.88 -24.73 -2.42
N GLY A 312 -21.58 -23.94 -1.59
CA GLY A 312 -22.29 -22.74 -2.04
C GLY A 312 -21.35 -21.66 -2.60
N GLN A 313 -20.19 -21.49 -1.98
CA GLN A 313 -19.18 -20.54 -2.48
C GLN A 313 -18.61 -20.97 -3.84
N PHE A 314 -18.27 -22.24 -4.01
CA PHE A 314 -17.77 -22.72 -5.29
C PHE A 314 -18.84 -22.72 -6.37
N LYS A 315 -20.09 -23.02 -6.04
CA LYS A 315 -21.22 -22.85 -6.94
C LYS A 315 -21.35 -21.41 -7.42
N GLN A 316 -21.19 -20.44 -6.52
CA GLN A 316 -21.22 -19.02 -6.83
C GLN A 316 -20.03 -18.58 -7.69
N VAL A 317 -18.82 -19.11 -7.44
CA VAL A 317 -17.63 -18.87 -8.30
C VAL A 317 -17.90 -19.37 -9.72
N PHE A 318 -18.31 -20.63 -9.88
CA PHE A 318 -18.57 -21.20 -11.21
C PHE A 318 -19.70 -20.48 -11.93
N TRP A 319 -20.78 -20.17 -11.23
CA TRP A 319 -21.91 -19.40 -11.76
C TRP A 319 -21.45 -18.06 -12.35
N ASN A 320 -20.70 -17.27 -11.57
CA ASN A 320 -20.24 -15.96 -12.02
C ASN A 320 -19.27 -16.04 -13.21
N LEU A 321 -18.32 -16.98 -13.19
CA LEU A 321 -17.36 -17.15 -14.27
C LEU A 321 -18.03 -17.61 -15.57
N ILE A 322 -18.89 -18.63 -15.49
CA ILE A 322 -19.58 -19.18 -16.67
C ILE A 322 -20.53 -18.13 -17.26
N LYS A 323 -21.29 -17.43 -16.41
CA LYS A 323 -22.22 -16.38 -16.86
C LYS A 323 -21.51 -15.21 -17.53
N ASN A 324 -20.33 -14.83 -17.05
CA ASN A 324 -19.52 -13.80 -17.69
C ASN A 324 -18.99 -14.28 -19.05
N ALA A 325 -18.51 -15.51 -19.13
CA ALA A 325 -18.03 -16.11 -20.39
C ALA A 325 -19.14 -16.17 -21.45
N VAL A 326 -20.34 -16.63 -21.05
CA VAL A 326 -21.51 -16.68 -21.97
C VAL A 326 -21.91 -15.29 -22.47
N LYS A 327 -21.93 -14.28 -21.57
CA LYS A 327 -22.20 -12.90 -21.94
C LYS A 327 -21.17 -12.31 -22.91
N ALA A 328 -19.92 -12.78 -22.82
CA ALA A 328 -18.86 -12.35 -23.74
C ALA A 328 -19.01 -12.97 -25.14
N MET A 329 -19.87 -13.99 -25.28
CA MET A 329 -20.09 -14.79 -26.53
C MET A 329 -21.55 -14.70 -27.01
N PRO A 330 -22.12 -13.52 -27.34
CA PRO A 330 -23.53 -13.38 -27.70
C PRO A 330 -23.91 -14.15 -28.99
N GLU A 331 -22.98 -14.33 -29.93
CA GLU A 331 -23.15 -15.07 -31.16
C GLU A 331 -22.82 -16.57 -31.04
N GLY A 332 -22.48 -17.01 -29.79
CA GLY A 332 -21.97 -18.35 -29.52
C GLY A 332 -20.46 -18.42 -29.48
N GLY A 333 -19.93 -19.59 -29.19
CA GLY A 333 -18.48 -19.80 -29.08
C GLY A 333 -18.14 -21.04 -28.25
N ARG A 334 -16.90 -21.09 -27.77
CA ARG A 334 -16.40 -22.22 -26.97
C ARG A 334 -16.05 -21.78 -25.57
N LEU A 335 -16.60 -22.48 -24.57
CA LEU A 335 -16.28 -22.39 -23.17
C LEU A 335 -15.44 -23.60 -22.74
N ARG A 336 -14.16 -23.37 -22.39
CA ARG A 336 -13.26 -24.42 -21.93
C ARG A 336 -13.16 -24.37 -20.38
N LEU A 337 -13.39 -25.55 -19.77
CA LEU A 337 -13.36 -25.72 -18.32
C LEU A 337 -12.38 -26.84 -17.98
N ASP A 338 -11.26 -26.47 -17.32
CA ASP A 338 -10.23 -27.44 -16.97
C ASP A 338 -9.89 -27.41 -15.50
N PHE A 339 -9.66 -28.60 -14.93
CA PHE A 339 -9.03 -28.77 -13.64
C PHE A 339 -7.61 -29.30 -13.83
N LEU A 340 -6.62 -28.59 -13.29
CA LEU A 340 -5.20 -28.91 -13.44
C LEU A 340 -4.51 -29.03 -12.06
N GLY A 341 -3.63 -29.99 -11.91
CA GLY A 341 -2.55 -29.88 -10.92
C GLY A 341 -2.75 -30.54 -9.58
N LEU A 342 -3.15 -31.81 -9.51
CA LEU A 342 -3.12 -32.64 -8.28
C LEU A 342 -1.70 -32.95 -7.75
N GLN A 343 -0.62 -32.56 -8.44
CA GLN A 343 0.74 -33.01 -8.08
C GLN A 343 1.57 -32.05 -7.22
N ARG A 344 1.10 -30.81 -6.91
CA ARG A 344 1.92 -29.76 -6.26
C ARG A 344 1.24 -28.97 -5.14
N LYS A 345 0.50 -29.58 -4.25
CA LYS A 345 -0.12 -28.84 -3.13
C LYS A 345 -1.07 -27.69 -3.53
N GLU A 346 -1.38 -27.56 -4.81
CA GLU A 346 -2.25 -26.53 -5.37
C GLU A 346 -3.21 -27.14 -6.38
N ILE A 347 -4.45 -26.63 -6.39
CA ILE A 347 -5.48 -26.91 -7.36
C ILE A 347 -5.59 -25.72 -8.30
N ARG A 348 -5.70 -25.97 -9.60
CA ARG A 348 -5.90 -24.93 -10.60
C ARG A 348 -7.20 -25.17 -11.35
N ILE A 349 -8.01 -24.13 -11.42
CA ILE A 349 -9.28 -24.10 -12.16
C ILE A 349 -9.11 -23.11 -13.30
N VAL A 350 -9.31 -23.57 -14.53
CA VAL A 350 -9.24 -22.74 -15.74
C VAL A 350 -10.62 -22.59 -16.33
N VAL A 351 -11.04 -21.36 -16.55
CA VAL A 351 -12.26 -21.00 -17.30
C VAL A 351 -11.83 -20.11 -18.46
N ALA A 352 -11.97 -20.58 -19.68
CA ALA A 352 -11.60 -19.83 -20.86
C ALA A 352 -12.76 -19.78 -21.88
N ASP A 353 -12.96 -18.59 -22.45
CA ASP A 353 -13.96 -18.32 -23.46
C ASP A 353 -13.32 -17.80 -24.77
N THR A 354 -14.05 -17.88 -25.87
CA THR A 354 -13.65 -17.32 -27.16
C THR A 354 -14.44 -16.05 -27.50
N GLY A 355 -14.85 -15.28 -26.48
CA GLY A 355 -15.69 -14.11 -26.62
C GLY A 355 -14.95 -12.85 -27.04
N LYS A 356 -15.57 -11.70 -26.77
CA LYS A 356 -15.08 -10.36 -27.15
C LYS A 356 -13.75 -9.96 -26.48
N GLY A 357 -13.30 -10.67 -25.45
CA GLY A 357 -12.13 -10.33 -24.67
C GLY A 357 -12.26 -9.02 -23.88
N MET A 358 -11.13 -8.55 -23.35
CA MET A 358 -11.04 -7.37 -22.47
C MET A 358 -9.89 -6.46 -22.89
N THR A 359 -10.09 -5.15 -22.72
CA THR A 359 -9.03 -4.13 -22.83
C THR A 359 -8.12 -4.19 -21.59
N ASP A 360 -6.96 -3.49 -21.61
CA ASP A 360 -6.09 -3.39 -20.44
C ASP A 360 -6.78 -2.65 -19.29
N GLU A 361 -7.58 -1.64 -19.59
CA GLU A 361 -8.42 -0.90 -18.62
C GLU A 361 -9.45 -1.82 -17.96
N ASP A 362 -10.16 -2.66 -18.75
CA ASP A 362 -11.11 -3.64 -18.21
C ASP A 362 -10.44 -4.64 -17.27
N LYS A 363 -9.22 -5.11 -17.59
CA LYS A 363 -8.47 -6.04 -16.74
C LYS A 363 -8.05 -5.41 -15.41
N GLU A 364 -7.66 -4.13 -15.41
CA GLU A 364 -7.26 -3.39 -14.21
C GLU A 364 -8.42 -3.24 -13.23
N HIS A 365 -9.64 -2.96 -13.75
CA HIS A 365 -10.83 -2.73 -12.94
C HIS A 365 -11.74 -3.96 -12.78
N LEU A 366 -11.40 -5.11 -13.39
CA LEU A 366 -12.26 -6.32 -13.46
C LEU A 366 -12.80 -6.77 -12.11
N PHE A 367 -12.01 -6.65 -11.06
CA PHE A 367 -12.36 -7.08 -9.71
C PHE A 367 -12.89 -5.97 -8.80
N GLU A 368 -13.01 -4.74 -9.31
CA GLU A 368 -13.59 -3.64 -8.54
C GLU A 368 -15.11 -3.81 -8.43
N PRO A 369 -15.67 -3.64 -7.22
CA PRO A 369 -17.13 -3.68 -7.03
C PRO A 369 -17.81 -2.61 -7.88
N PHE A 370 -18.93 -2.99 -8.53
CA PHE A 370 -19.75 -2.13 -9.39
C PHE A 370 -19.12 -1.77 -10.75
N TYR A 371 -17.91 -2.24 -11.06
CA TYR A 371 -17.36 -2.12 -12.40
C TYR A 371 -17.90 -3.21 -13.33
N SER A 372 -18.33 -2.86 -14.55
CA SER A 372 -18.82 -3.79 -15.55
C SER A 372 -18.50 -3.34 -16.97
N GLY A 373 -17.80 -4.16 -17.74
CA GLY A 373 -17.60 -3.99 -19.19
C GLY A 373 -18.80 -4.40 -20.05
N PHE A 374 -19.99 -4.65 -19.44
CA PHE A 374 -21.25 -4.96 -20.12
C PHE A 374 -22.30 -3.91 -19.77
N GLU A 375 -23.05 -3.40 -20.77
CA GLU A 375 -24.08 -2.35 -20.60
C GLU A 375 -25.13 -2.67 -19.51
N ASN A 376 -25.47 -3.95 -19.31
CA ASN A 376 -26.42 -4.41 -18.29
C ASN A 376 -25.74 -5.18 -17.15
N GLY A 377 -24.43 -5.03 -16.97
CA GLY A 377 -23.66 -5.68 -15.92
C GLY A 377 -23.72 -4.89 -14.60
N ARG A 378 -23.90 -5.60 -13.46
CA ARG A 378 -23.93 -4.97 -12.12
C ARG A 378 -22.56 -4.83 -11.49
N GLY A 379 -21.52 -5.41 -12.08
CA GLY A 379 -20.14 -5.31 -11.62
C GLY A 379 -19.83 -5.99 -10.29
N LEU A 380 -20.71 -6.87 -9.77
CA LEU A 380 -20.46 -7.57 -8.50
C LEU A 380 -19.92 -8.99 -8.68
N GLY A 381 -20.12 -9.62 -9.84
CA GLY A 381 -19.79 -11.02 -10.05
C GLY A 381 -18.31 -11.32 -9.86
N MET A 382 -17.41 -10.54 -10.46
CA MET A 382 -15.97 -10.78 -10.39
C MET A 382 -15.37 -10.35 -9.04
N SER A 383 -15.91 -9.33 -8.39
CA SER A 383 -15.51 -8.96 -7.03
C SER A 383 -15.88 -10.04 -6.00
N ILE A 384 -17.03 -10.72 -6.19
CA ILE A 384 -17.41 -11.89 -5.40
C ILE A 384 -16.45 -13.06 -5.63
N VAL A 385 -16.10 -13.37 -6.88
CA VAL A 385 -15.11 -14.40 -7.20
C VAL A 385 -13.79 -14.11 -6.51
N ARG A 386 -13.30 -12.87 -6.60
CA ARG A 386 -12.06 -12.44 -5.94
C ARG A 386 -12.12 -12.63 -4.44
N LYS A 387 -13.20 -12.16 -3.79
CA LYS A 387 -13.40 -12.31 -2.35
C LYS A 387 -13.37 -13.77 -1.92
N ILE A 388 -14.11 -14.64 -2.63
CA ILE A 388 -14.14 -16.07 -2.29
C ILE A 388 -12.74 -16.68 -2.45
N VAL A 389 -12.04 -16.41 -3.54
CA VAL A 389 -10.69 -16.95 -3.76
C VAL A 389 -9.70 -16.46 -2.71
N ASP A 390 -9.77 -15.18 -2.31
CA ASP A 390 -8.94 -14.60 -1.26
C ASP A 390 -9.25 -15.25 0.12
N ASP A 391 -10.52 -15.59 0.43
CA ASP A 391 -10.92 -16.33 1.65
C ASP A 391 -10.32 -17.74 1.71
N TYR A 392 -9.91 -18.29 0.58
CA TYR A 392 -9.21 -19.57 0.45
C TYR A 392 -7.69 -19.43 0.31
N ASP A 393 -7.11 -18.24 0.54
CA ASP A 393 -5.68 -17.93 0.32
C ASP A 393 -5.24 -18.24 -1.13
N GLY A 394 -6.17 -18.14 -2.06
CA GLY A 394 -5.97 -18.42 -3.47
C GLY A 394 -5.44 -17.24 -4.27
N ARG A 395 -5.25 -17.47 -5.57
CA ARG A 395 -4.80 -16.47 -6.52
C ARG A 395 -5.64 -16.54 -7.80
N ILE A 396 -5.90 -15.38 -8.42
CA ILE A 396 -6.58 -15.28 -9.71
C ILE A 396 -5.65 -14.57 -10.69
N ASP A 397 -5.39 -15.22 -11.82
CA ASP A 397 -4.67 -14.65 -12.94
C ASP A 397 -5.64 -14.54 -14.14
N VAL A 398 -5.57 -13.43 -14.88
CA VAL A 398 -6.43 -13.14 -16.03
C VAL A 398 -5.57 -12.90 -17.27
N ARG A 399 -5.85 -13.62 -18.33
CA ARG A 399 -5.26 -13.42 -19.66
C ARG A 399 -6.38 -13.14 -20.64
N SER A 400 -6.35 -12.01 -21.29
CA SER A 400 -7.33 -11.63 -22.29
C SER A 400 -6.79 -10.57 -23.23
N GLU A 401 -7.19 -10.66 -24.48
CA GLU A 401 -6.94 -9.66 -25.50
C GLU A 401 -8.27 -9.38 -26.20
N LEU A 402 -8.46 -8.17 -26.67
CA LEU A 402 -9.68 -7.73 -27.35
C LEU A 402 -9.95 -8.61 -28.59
N ASN A 403 -11.17 -9.13 -28.71
CA ASN A 403 -11.62 -10.05 -29.74
C ASN A 403 -10.92 -11.44 -29.77
N ASN A 404 -10.20 -11.79 -28.71
CA ASN A 404 -9.48 -13.08 -28.61
C ASN A 404 -9.88 -13.89 -27.38
N GLY A 405 -11.03 -13.56 -26.77
CA GLY A 405 -11.56 -14.22 -25.59
C GLY A 405 -10.83 -13.88 -24.30
N ALA A 406 -11.17 -14.62 -23.25
CA ALA A 406 -10.55 -14.48 -21.94
C ALA A 406 -10.26 -15.84 -21.30
N GLU A 407 -9.15 -15.93 -20.56
CA GLU A 407 -8.78 -17.07 -19.73
C GLU A 407 -8.61 -16.58 -18.29
N ILE A 408 -9.39 -17.16 -17.39
CA ILE A 408 -9.30 -16.91 -15.95
C ILE A 408 -8.76 -18.16 -15.29
N LEU A 409 -7.62 -18.02 -14.60
CA LEU A 409 -6.94 -19.07 -13.86
C LEU A 409 -7.07 -18.82 -12.37
N ILE A 410 -7.77 -19.69 -11.65
CA ILE A 410 -7.83 -19.70 -10.19
C ILE A 410 -6.86 -20.77 -9.68
N THR A 411 -5.98 -20.36 -8.76
CA THR A 411 -5.05 -21.26 -8.07
C THR A 411 -5.37 -21.27 -6.58
N LEU A 412 -5.66 -22.44 -6.02
CA LEU A 412 -6.03 -22.65 -4.63
C LEU A 412 -5.02 -23.59 -3.94
N PRO A 413 -4.54 -23.27 -2.72
CA PRO A 413 -3.74 -24.20 -1.95
C PRO A 413 -4.58 -25.39 -1.48
N VAL A 414 -4.02 -26.58 -1.47
CA VAL A 414 -4.69 -27.75 -0.90
C VAL A 414 -4.83 -27.56 0.61
N ARG A 415 -6.06 -27.44 1.11
CA ARG A 415 -6.36 -27.35 2.54
C ARG A 415 -6.52 -28.73 3.13
N ASN A 416 -5.83 -29.00 4.24
CA ASN A 416 -5.97 -30.23 4.99
C ASN A 416 -7.02 -30.04 6.10
N PRO A 417 -8.12 -30.88 6.15
CA PRO A 417 -9.16 -30.77 7.19
C PRO A 417 -8.66 -30.87 8.63
N ALA A 418 -7.45 -31.42 8.83
CA ALA A 418 -6.84 -31.53 10.16
C ALA A 418 -6.12 -30.25 10.66
N ARG A 419 -6.09 -29.16 9.86
CA ARG A 419 -5.44 -27.87 10.19
C ARG A 419 -6.36 -26.66 10.02
N ALA A 420 -7.64 -26.87 9.78
CA ALA A 420 -8.64 -25.81 9.60
C ALA A 420 -9.45 -25.53 10.89
#